data_c69eecdd36d545c8bb6a6adfce53fca5
#
_entry.id   c69eecdd36d545c8bb6a6adfce53fca5
#
_cell.length_a   1.000
_cell.length_b   1.000
_cell.length_c   1.000
_cell.angle_alpha   90.00
_cell.angle_beta   90.00
_cell.angle_gamma   90.00
#
_symmetry.space_group_name_H-M   'P 1'
#
loop_
_entity.id
_entity.type
_entity.pdbx_description
1 polymer ?
#
loop_
_entity_poly.entity_id
_entity_poly.type
_entity_poly.pdbx_seq_one_letter_code
_entity_poly.pdbx_strand_id
1 'polypeptide(L)'
;MDDREKPLVVVTGSSGYLGGAVVRRLHRRYRVVGLDRHSPPHPPHQAECICFDITDQESVDKALSRLRLAYGDRIAACVHLAAYFDLTGKESGAYDAVTVDGTKRLLTGLQEFELEQFVFASTMLAHAPTEPGRPIAEDDPFDPKLPYR
;
A
#
# COMPACT_ATOMS: atom_id res chain seq x y z
N MET A 1 26.02 -7.32 5.18
CA MET A 1 25.54 -6.09 4.53
C MET A 1 24.82 -5.31 5.60
N ASP A 2 25.29 -4.11 5.88
CA ASP A 2 24.64 -3.22 6.87
C ASP A 2 23.21 -2.95 6.41
N ASP A 3 22.24 -2.94 7.34
CA ASP A 3 20.82 -2.66 7.00
C ASP A 3 20.66 -1.28 6.34
N ARG A 4 21.60 -0.38 6.54
CA ARG A 4 21.64 0.96 5.91
C ARG A 4 21.99 0.94 4.42
N GLU A 5 22.63 -0.13 3.94
CA GLU A 5 23.02 -0.30 2.54
C GLU A 5 21.94 -1.00 1.71
N LYS A 6 20.94 -1.59 2.36
CA LYS A 6 19.84 -2.25 1.66
C LYS A 6 18.93 -1.23 0.98
N PRO A 7 18.43 -1.53 -0.24
CA PRO A 7 17.43 -0.67 -0.88
C PRO A 7 16.18 -0.52 -0.02
N LEU A 8 15.64 0.69 0.03
CA LEU A 8 14.45 1.03 0.82
C LEU A 8 13.18 0.56 0.11
N VAL A 9 12.33 -0.17 0.81
CA VAL A 9 10.98 -0.52 0.39
C VAL A 9 9.97 -0.01 1.41
N VAL A 10 8.98 0.72 0.92
CA VAL A 10 7.87 1.24 1.72
C VAL A 10 6.65 0.35 1.51
N VAL A 11 5.97 -0.04 2.58
CA VAL A 11 4.76 -0.87 2.53
C VAL A 11 3.62 -0.16 3.25
N THR A 12 2.61 0.30 2.52
CA THR A 12 1.40 0.84 3.15
C THR A 12 0.44 -0.27 3.52
N GLY A 13 -0.34 -0.12 4.59
CA GLY A 13 -1.17 -1.20 5.10
C GLY A 13 -0.33 -2.36 5.67
N SER A 14 0.84 -2.04 6.20
CA SER A 14 1.86 -3.01 6.65
C SER A 14 1.40 -3.88 7.83
N SER A 15 0.45 -3.41 8.62
CA SER A 15 -0.14 -4.14 9.76
C SER A 15 -1.23 -5.12 9.35
N GLY A 16 -1.73 -5.02 8.12
CA GLY A 16 -2.73 -5.92 7.56
C GLY A 16 -2.17 -7.31 7.25
N TYR A 17 -3.05 -8.23 6.90
CA TYR A 17 -2.69 -9.62 6.59
C TYR A 17 -1.66 -9.72 5.45
N LEU A 18 -1.95 -9.08 4.32
CA LEU A 18 -1.05 -9.06 3.16
C LEU A 18 0.20 -8.24 3.44
N GLY A 19 0.04 -7.04 4.03
CA GLY A 19 1.16 -6.17 4.37
C GLY A 19 2.17 -6.84 5.28
N GLY A 20 1.70 -7.50 6.33
CA GLY A 20 2.56 -8.27 7.22
C GLY A 20 3.29 -9.43 6.54
N ALA A 21 2.64 -10.12 5.58
CA ALA A 21 3.29 -11.16 4.79
C ALA A 21 4.39 -10.59 3.88
N VAL A 22 4.13 -9.45 3.24
CA VAL A 22 5.10 -8.74 2.40
C VAL A 22 6.30 -8.29 3.24
N VAL A 23 6.07 -7.64 4.40
CA VAL A 23 7.15 -7.24 5.33
C VAL A 23 8.03 -8.43 5.69
N ARG A 24 7.43 -9.55 6.15
CA ARG A 24 8.19 -10.77 6.51
C ARG A 24 8.99 -11.35 5.35
N ARG A 25 8.52 -11.19 4.11
CA ARG A 25 9.21 -11.71 2.93
C ARG A 25 10.38 -10.82 2.51
N LEU A 26 10.21 -9.50 2.59
CA LEU A 26 11.15 -8.53 2.05
C LEU A 26 12.27 -8.13 3.00
N HIS A 27 12.05 -8.11 4.33
CA HIS A 27 13.02 -7.58 5.32
C HIS A 27 14.41 -8.22 5.27
N ARG A 28 14.53 -9.41 4.71
CA ARG A 28 15.83 -10.09 4.58
C ARG A 28 16.73 -9.44 3.54
N ARG A 29 16.15 -8.89 2.48
CA ARG A 29 16.86 -8.33 1.33
C ARG A 29 16.80 -6.80 1.23
N TYR A 30 15.76 -6.22 1.82
CA TYR A 30 15.44 -4.81 1.76
C TYR A 30 15.35 -4.21 3.15
N ARG A 31 15.62 -2.91 3.25
CA ARG A 31 15.23 -2.13 4.42
C ARG A 31 13.75 -1.80 4.25
N VAL A 32 12.90 -2.32 5.14
CA VAL A 32 11.45 -2.16 5.00
C VAL A 32 10.93 -1.14 6.01
N VAL A 33 10.13 -0.20 5.53
CA VAL A 33 9.38 0.74 6.36
C VAL A 33 7.89 0.55 6.11
N GLY A 34 7.15 0.27 7.17
CA GLY A 34 5.70 0.17 7.13
C GLY A 34 5.03 1.52 7.37
N LEU A 35 4.01 1.82 6.60
CA LEU A 35 3.09 2.93 6.80
C LEU A 35 1.70 2.39 7.13
N ASP A 36 1.23 2.62 8.36
CA ASP A 36 -0.08 2.13 8.79
C ASP A 36 -0.66 2.99 9.92
N ARG A 37 -1.96 2.96 10.10
CA ARG A 37 -2.64 3.66 11.19
C ARG A 37 -2.29 3.07 12.57
N HIS A 38 -1.96 1.81 12.60
CA HIS A 38 -1.64 1.07 13.81
C HIS A 38 -0.20 0.58 13.78
N SER A 39 0.48 0.63 14.91
CA SER A 39 1.76 -0.05 15.06
C SER A 39 1.57 -1.56 14.85
N PRO A 40 2.38 -2.18 14.00
CA PRO A 40 2.25 -3.59 13.75
C PRO A 40 2.59 -4.40 15.00
N PRO A 41 1.99 -5.58 15.17
CA PRO A 41 2.42 -6.55 16.17
C PRO A 41 3.76 -7.19 15.81
N HIS A 42 4.46 -6.68 14.81
CA HIS A 42 5.72 -7.25 14.32
C HIS A 42 6.91 -6.70 15.10
N PRO A 43 7.90 -7.56 15.34
CA PRO A 43 9.13 -7.11 16.01
C PRO A 43 9.82 -6.02 15.16
N PRO A 44 10.36 -4.96 15.81
CA PRO A 44 10.97 -3.82 15.11
C PRO A 44 12.10 -4.18 14.14
N HIS A 45 12.76 -5.33 14.35
CA HIS A 45 13.84 -5.79 13.48
C HIS A 45 13.39 -6.23 12.08
N GLN A 46 12.11 -6.37 11.82
CA GLN A 46 11.60 -6.72 10.49
C GLN A 46 11.20 -5.50 9.67
N ALA A 47 10.59 -4.52 10.31
CA ALA A 47 10.28 -3.24 9.70
C ALA A 47 10.08 -2.18 10.78
N GLU A 48 10.57 -0.98 10.53
CA GLU A 48 10.14 0.20 11.28
C GLU A 48 8.76 0.61 10.79
N CYS A 49 7.88 1.04 11.70
CA CYS A 49 6.55 1.52 11.33
C CYS A 49 6.41 3.01 11.62
N ILE A 50 5.96 3.75 10.62
CA ILE A 50 5.58 5.15 10.75
C ILE A 50 4.05 5.21 10.78
N CYS A 51 3.51 5.85 11.82
CA CYS A 51 2.07 6.08 11.94
C CYS A 51 1.58 6.96 10.78
N PHE A 52 0.52 6.51 10.10
CA PHE A 52 0.09 7.08 8.85
C PHE A 52 -1.42 6.85 8.65
N ASP A 53 -2.19 7.91 8.67
CA ASP A 53 -3.60 7.88 8.26
C ASP A 53 -3.71 8.44 6.83
N ILE A 54 -3.99 7.57 5.89
CA ILE A 54 -4.06 7.92 4.46
C ILE A 54 -5.26 8.84 4.14
N THR A 55 -6.23 8.94 5.05
CA THR A 55 -7.40 9.81 4.87
C THR A 55 -7.14 11.26 5.29
N ASP A 56 -6.05 11.50 6.01
CA ASP A 56 -5.65 12.81 6.50
C ASP A 56 -4.38 13.31 5.82
N GLN A 57 -4.48 14.45 5.12
CA GLN A 57 -3.37 15.04 4.38
C GLN A 57 -2.18 15.38 5.28
N GLU A 58 -2.44 15.95 6.46
CA GLU A 58 -1.37 16.32 7.39
C GLU A 58 -0.61 15.08 7.90
N SER A 59 -1.34 13.99 8.15
CA SER A 59 -0.75 12.70 8.53
C SER A 59 0.14 12.14 7.42
N VAL A 60 -0.30 12.20 6.17
CA VAL A 60 0.48 11.79 4.99
C VAL A 60 1.76 12.62 4.88
N ASP A 61 1.65 13.93 4.94
CA ASP A 61 2.80 14.84 4.80
C ASP A 61 3.83 14.64 5.92
N LYS A 62 3.38 14.47 7.17
CA LYS A 62 4.24 14.16 8.32
C LYS A 62 4.96 12.82 8.16
N ALA A 63 4.23 11.79 7.72
CA ALA A 63 4.80 10.46 7.54
C ALA A 63 5.87 10.44 6.45
N LEU A 64 5.60 11.08 5.31
CA LEU A 64 6.55 11.18 4.20
C LEU A 64 7.76 12.05 4.55
N SER A 65 7.56 13.16 5.27
CA SER A 65 8.66 14.00 5.77
C SER A 65 9.56 13.21 6.73
N ARG A 66 8.97 12.44 7.64
CA ARG A 66 9.72 11.56 8.55
C ARG A 66 10.47 10.48 7.78
N LEU A 67 9.83 9.88 6.77
CA LEU A 67 10.46 8.90 5.90
C LEU A 67 11.72 9.48 5.23
N ARG A 68 11.58 10.66 4.60
CA ARG A 68 12.69 11.35 3.93
C ARG A 68 13.83 11.69 4.91
N LEU A 69 13.50 12.22 6.07
CA LEU A 69 14.51 12.61 7.07
C LEU A 69 15.31 11.40 7.58
N ALA A 70 14.64 10.26 7.79
CA ALA A 70 15.27 9.07 8.37
C ALA A 70 15.98 8.17 7.33
N TYR A 71 15.53 8.19 6.06
CA TYR A 71 15.96 7.20 5.04
C TYR A 71 16.44 7.83 3.74
N GLY A 72 16.26 9.15 3.57
CA GLY A 72 16.53 9.84 2.30
C GLY A 72 15.33 9.81 1.36
N ASP A 73 15.57 10.26 0.14
CA ASP A 73 14.54 10.44 -0.90
C ASP A 73 14.47 9.29 -1.92
N ARG A 74 15.43 8.36 -1.91
CA ARG A 74 15.46 7.23 -2.84
C ARG A 74 14.71 6.03 -2.29
N ILE A 75 13.66 5.61 -2.99
CA ILE A 75 12.80 4.47 -2.66
C ILE A 75 12.85 3.47 -3.81
N ALA A 76 13.34 2.26 -3.57
CA ALA A 76 13.38 1.20 -4.57
C ALA A 76 11.97 0.71 -4.94
N ALA A 77 11.07 0.58 -3.97
CA ALA A 77 9.68 0.26 -4.25
C ALA A 77 8.74 0.78 -3.16
N CYS A 78 7.55 1.22 -3.58
CA CYS A 78 6.40 1.42 -2.69
C CYS A 78 5.36 0.33 -2.99
N VAL A 79 5.10 -0.55 -2.02
CA VAL A 79 4.06 -1.58 -2.10
C VAL A 79 2.81 -1.05 -1.40
N HIS A 80 1.83 -0.65 -2.20
CA HIS A 80 0.61 0.00 -1.71
C HIS A 80 -0.50 -1.02 -1.51
N LEU A 81 -0.78 -1.32 -0.23
CA LEU A 81 -1.80 -2.28 0.21
C LEU A 81 -2.85 -1.66 1.14
N ALA A 82 -2.67 -0.37 1.50
CA ALA A 82 -3.67 0.35 2.29
C ALA A 82 -4.91 0.59 1.43
N ALA A 83 -6.03 -0.02 1.80
CA ALA A 83 -7.31 0.11 1.14
C ALA A 83 -8.44 -0.13 2.15
N TYR A 84 -9.62 0.39 1.86
CA TYR A 84 -10.83 -0.04 2.55
C TYR A 84 -11.33 -1.33 1.91
N PHE A 85 -11.55 -2.35 2.73
CA PHE A 85 -11.98 -3.66 2.28
C PHE A 85 -13.27 -4.08 2.96
N ASP A 86 -14.34 -4.19 2.18
CA ASP A 86 -15.64 -4.72 2.61
C ASP A 86 -16.33 -5.42 1.43
N LEU A 87 -16.57 -6.72 1.54
CA LEU A 87 -17.26 -7.53 0.54
C LEU A 87 -18.77 -7.65 0.77
N THR A 88 -19.33 -6.93 1.75
CA THR A 88 -20.78 -7.00 2.03
C THR A 88 -21.64 -6.37 0.93
N GLY A 89 -21.04 -5.64 0.00
CA GLY A 89 -21.73 -4.93 -1.07
C GLY A 89 -22.40 -3.63 -0.62
N LYS A 90 -22.17 -3.22 0.62
CA LYS A 90 -22.69 -1.95 1.13
C LYS A 90 -21.86 -0.79 0.59
N GLU A 91 -22.53 0.25 0.14
CA GLU A 91 -21.85 1.51 -0.18
C GLU A 91 -21.31 2.15 1.10
N SER A 92 -20.09 2.66 0.99
CA SER A 92 -19.43 3.37 2.08
C SER A 92 -18.52 4.45 1.51
N GLY A 93 -18.63 5.68 2.05
CA GLY A 93 -17.69 6.75 1.72
C GLY A 93 -16.22 6.44 2.05
N ALA A 94 -15.98 5.36 2.80
CA ALA A 94 -14.61 4.90 3.08
C ALA A 94 -13.88 4.37 1.84
N TYR A 95 -14.60 3.87 0.81
CA TYR A 95 -13.96 3.50 -0.46
C TYR A 95 -13.31 4.73 -1.12
N ASP A 96 -14.05 5.84 -1.20
CA ASP A 96 -13.50 7.07 -1.77
C ASP A 96 -12.42 7.67 -0.86
N ALA A 97 -12.69 7.81 0.43
CA ALA A 97 -11.78 8.47 1.36
C ALA A 97 -10.44 7.75 1.52
N VAL A 98 -10.47 6.42 1.67
CA VAL A 98 -9.27 5.59 1.92
C VAL A 98 -8.63 5.14 0.61
N THR A 99 -9.41 4.47 -0.25
CA THR A 99 -8.84 3.80 -1.43
C THR A 99 -8.56 4.80 -2.55
N VAL A 100 -9.51 5.67 -2.90
CA VAL A 100 -9.34 6.59 -4.02
C VAL A 100 -8.54 7.82 -3.62
N ASP A 101 -9.07 8.64 -2.71
CA ASP A 101 -8.43 9.90 -2.34
C ASP A 101 -7.17 9.69 -1.51
N GLY A 102 -7.15 8.65 -0.68
CA GLY A 102 -5.95 8.26 0.05
C GLY A 102 -4.81 7.87 -0.89
N THR A 103 -5.08 7.07 -1.92
CA THR A 103 -4.08 6.72 -2.93
C THR A 103 -3.58 7.96 -3.68
N LYS A 104 -4.48 8.89 -4.04
CA LYS A 104 -4.08 10.16 -4.69
C LYS A 104 -3.14 10.98 -3.80
N ARG A 105 -3.44 11.13 -2.48
CA ARG A 105 -2.57 11.84 -1.54
C ARG A 105 -1.19 11.20 -1.46
N LEU A 106 -1.14 9.88 -1.33
CA LEU A 106 0.11 9.14 -1.30
C LEU A 106 0.93 9.36 -2.58
N LEU A 107 0.32 9.17 -3.75
CA LEU A 107 0.99 9.35 -5.04
C LEU A 107 1.50 10.79 -5.22
N THR A 108 0.73 11.79 -4.80
CA THR A 108 1.16 13.19 -4.85
C THR A 108 2.40 13.41 -3.98
N GLY A 109 2.40 12.92 -2.74
CA GLY A 109 3.55 13.06 -1.85
C GLY A 109 4.78 12.28 -2.31
N LEU A 110 4.59 11.12 -2.94
CA LEU A 110 5.68 10.32 -3.48
C LEU A 110 6.36 10.93 -4.71
N GLN A 111 5.76 11.91 -5.38
CA GLN A 111 6.40 12.63 -6.49
C GLN A 111 7.66 13.40 -6.07
N GLU A 112 7.81 13.67 -4.78
CA GLU A 112 8.99 14.31 -4.24
C GLU A 112 10.15 13.33 -3.92
N PHE A 113 9.98 12.04 -4.20
CA PHE A 113 10.96 11.00 -4.00
C PHE A 113 11.46 10.44 -5.33
N GLU A 114 12.68 9.90 -5.31
CA GLU A 114 13.21 9.07 -6.39
C GLU A 114 12.65 7.65 -6.24
N LEU A 115 11.41 7.46 -6.69
CA LEU A 115 10.71 6.17 -6.61
C LEU A 115 10.96 5.35 -7.87
N GLU A 116 11.61 4.18 -7.73
CA GLU A 116 11.91 3.30 -8.87
C GLU A 116 10.70 2.47 -9.31
N GLN A 117 9.88 1.99 -8.35
CA GLN A 117 8.71 1.16 -8.65
C GLN A 117 7.55 1.42 -7.69
N PHE A 118 6.35 1.57 -8.25
CA PHE A 118 5.11 1.57 -7.48
C PHE A 118 4.34 0.28 -7.76
N VAL A 119 4.10 -0.51 -6.71
CA VAL A 119 3.36 -1.78 -6.77
C VAL A 119 2.05 -1.61 -6.04
N PHE A 120 0.97 -1.86 -6.73
CA PHE A 120 -0.37 -1.67 -6.18
C PHE A 120 -1.20 -2.96 -6.34
N ALA A 121 -1.97 -3.31 -5.32
CA ALA A 121 -2.86 -4.46 -5.38
C ALA A 121 -4.20 -4.07 -5.99
N SER A 122 -4.51 -4.65 -7.15
CA SER A 122 -5.83 -4.57 -7.77
C SER A 122 -6.73 -5.72 -7.30
N THR A 123 -7.87 -5.88 -7.91
CA THR A 123 -8.85 -6.93 -7.61
C THR A 123 -9.44 -7.53 -8.87
N MET A 124 -9.71 -8.83 -8.85
CA MET A 124 -10.46 -9.49 -9.92
C MET A 124 -11.90 -8.98 -10.03
N LEU A 125 -12.44 -8.37 -8.97
CA LEU A 125 -13.79 -7.78 -8.98
C LEU A 125 -13.90 -6.52 -9.85
N ALA A 126 -12.79 -6.01 -10.35
CA ALA A 126 -12.77 -4.93 -11.34
C ALA A 126 -13.22 -5.40 -12.74
N HIS A 127 -13.10 -6.69 -13.02
CA HIS A 127 -13.50 -7.26 -14.31
C HIS A 127 -15.00 -7.56 -14.39
N ALA A 128 -15.54 -7.59 -15.61
CA ALA A 128 -16.86 -8.10 -15.87
C ALA A 128 -16.96 -9.60 -15.47
N PRO A 129 -18.12 -10.06 -14.97
CA PRO A 129 -18.33 -11.49 -14.78
C PRO A 129 -18.16 -12.25 -16.08
N THR A 130 -17.50 -13.40 -16.01
CA THR A 130 -17.36 -14.33 -17.15
C THR A 130 -18.43 -15.42 -17.11
N GLU A 131 -18.63 -16.11 -18.23
CA GLU A 131 -19.49 -17.28 -18.27
C GLU A 131 -18.99 -18.39 -17.34
N PRO A 132 -19.89 -19.19 -16.73
CA PRO A 132 -19.49 -20.29 -15.87
C PRO A 132 -18.48 -21.21 -16.51
N GLY A 133 -17.37 -21.46 -15.82
CA GLY A 133 -16.28 -22.31 -16.29
C GLY A 133 -15.21 -21.61 -17.14
N ARG A 134 -15.39 -20.34 -17.49
CA ARG A 134 -14.35 -19.52 -18.13
C ARG A 134 -13.60 -18.69 -17.07
N PRO A 135 -12.29 -18.91 -16.87
CA PRO A 135 -11.49 -18.03 -16.00
C PRO A 135 -11.43 -16.60 -16.53
N ILE A 136 -11.30 -15.64 -15.62
CA ILE A 136 -11.00 -14.23 -15.97
C ILE A 136 -9.55 -14.17 -16.48
N ALA A 137 -9.34 -13.47 -17.58
CA ALA A 137 -8.04 -13.18 -18.14
C ALA A 137 -7.69 -11.69 -18.00
N GLU A 138 -6.42 -11.32 -18.16
CA GLU A 138 -5.92 -9.96 -17.96
C GLU A 138 -6.49 -8.95 -18.97
N ASP A 139 -6.89 -9.41 -20.15
CA ASP A 139 -7.48 -8.63 -21.23
C ASP A 139 -9.02 -8.61 -21.22
N ASP A 140 -9.64 -9.27 -20.23
CA ASP A 140 -11.09 -9.19 -20.07
C ASP A 140 -11.55 -7.77 -19.69
N PRO A 141 -12.73 -7.34 -20.15
CA PRO A 141 -13.20 -5.97 -19.92
C PRO A 141 -13.43 -5.68 -18.45
N PHE A 142 -13.16 -4.42 -18.06
CA PHE A 142 -13.54 -3.90 -16.76
C PHE A 142 -15.02 -3.52 -16.73
N ASP A 143 -15.77 -4.09 -15.82
CA ASP A 143 -17.18 -3.77 -15.54
C ASP A 143 -17.51 -4.14 -14.09
N PRO A 144 -16.98 -3.39 -13.11
CA PRO A 144 -17.15 -3.71 -11.70
C PRO A 144 -18.59 -3.56 -11.27
N LYS A 145 -19.13 -4.58 -10.60
CA LYS A 145 -20.52 -4.61 -10.09
C LYS A 145 -20.62 -4.31 -8.60
N LEU A 146 -19.50 -4.38 -7.87
CA LEU A 146 -19.45 -4.14 -6.44
C LEU A 146 -18.77 -2.79 -6.13
N PRO A 147 -19.11 -2.14 -4.99
CA PRO A 147 -18.40 -0.93 -4.55
C PRO A 147 -16.90 -1.15 -4.35
N TYR A 148 -16.49 -2.35 -3.91
CA TYR A 148 -15.08 -2.74 -3.87
C TYR A 148 -14.58 -3.07 -5.29
N ARG A 149 -13.88 -2.12 -5.90
CA ARG A 149 -13.42 -2.18 -7.29
C ARG A 149 -12.13 -1.36 -7.51
#